data_15caed05a69dd90878abb9ca36173dce
#
_entry.id   15caed05a69dd90878abb9ca36173dce
#
_cell.length_a   1.000
_cell.length_b   1.000
_cell.length_c   1.000
_cell.angle_alpha   90.00
_cell.angle_beta   90.00
_cell.angle_gamma   90.00
#
_symmetry.space_group_name_H-M   'P 1'
#
loop_
_entity.id
_entity.type
_entity.pdbx_description
1 polymer ?
#
loop_
_entity_poly.entity_id
_entity_poly.type
_entity_poly.pdbx_seq_one_letter_code
_entity_poly.pdbx_strand_id
1 'polypeptide(L)' 'MISGEAYLIELGIHLRQMREKRNLSQQSFAYMSDLPKSTIARIERAEINTSIKTLIKIANALEVNPKELLDFDIK' A
#
# COMPACT_ATOMS: atom_id res chain seq x y z
N MET A 1 5.33 18.99 12.38
CA MET A 1 4.54 17.81 12.73
C MET A 1 4.12 17.09 11.45
N ILE A 2 4.14 15.75 11.45
CA ILE A 2 3.76 14.95 10.28
C ILE A 2 2.24 14.85 10.21
N SER A 3 1.63 15.13 9.05
CA SER A 3 0.20 14.98 8.89
C SER A 3 -0.14 13.57 8.41
N GLY A 4 -1.29 13.06 8.88
CA GLY A 4 -1.78 11.75 8.45
C GLY A 4 -2.10 11.72 6.96
N GLU A 5 -2.61 12.82 6.41
CA GLU A 5 -2.91 12.92 4.99
C GLU A 5 -1.65 12.82 4.14
N ALA A 6 -0.57 13.49 4.55
CA ALA A 6 0.72 13.40 3.85
C ALA A 6 1.23 11.97 3.84
N TYR A 7 1.08 11.27 4.98
CA TYR A 7 1.49 9.86 5.08
C TYR A 7 0.67 8.95 4.17
N LEU A 8 -0.65 9.17 4.09
CA LEU A 8 -1.50 8.37 3.20
C LEU A 8 -1.14 8.55 1.73
N ILE A 9 -0.81 9.78 1.33
CA ILE A 9 -0.38 10.06 -0.05
C ILE A 9 0.92 9.31 -0.36
N GLU A 10 1.92 9.44 0.53
CA GLU A 10 3.21 8.78 0.31
C GLU A 10 3.09 7.26 0.40
N LEU A 11 2.24 6.74 1.29
CA LEU A 11 1.97 5.31 1.38
C LEU A 11 1.41 4.79 0.05
N GLY A 12 0.44 5.50 -0.52
CA GLY A 12 -0.16 5.11 -1.80
C GLY A 12 0.87 5.06 -2.92
N ILE A 13 1.72 6.09 -3.01
CA ILE A 13 2.79 6.16 -4.01
C ILE A 13 3.77 5.01 -3.81
N HIS A 14 4.20 4.78 -2.56
CA HIS A 14 5.17 3.75 -2.22
C HIS A 14 4.66 2.34 -2.56
N LEU A 15 3.42 2.04 -2.18
CA LEU A 15 2.81 0.75 -2.48
C LEU A 15 2.67 0.53 -3.98
N ARG A 16 2.27 1.55 -4.73
CA ARG A 16 2.17 1.47 -6.18
C ARG A 16 3.54 1.16 -6.80
N GLN A 17 4.60 1.82 -6.34
CA GLN A 17 5.96 1.56 -6.81
C GLN A 17 6.40 0.13 -6.50
N MET A 18 6.12 -0.37 -5.30
CA MET A 18 6.44 -1.75 -4.92
C MET A 18 5.69 -2.74 -5.80
N ARG A 19 4.42 -2.46 -6.08
CA ARG A 19 3.59 -3.29 -6.96
C ARG A 19 4.15 -3.31 -8.38
N GLU A 20 4.43 -2.14 -8.93
CA GLU A 20 4.92 -2.00 -10.31
C GLU A 20 6.27 -2.64 -10.52
N LYS A 21 7.16 -2.55 -9.52
CA LYS A 21 8.46 -3.22 -9.57
C LYS A 21 8.34 -4.74 -9.69
N ARG A 22 7.22 -5.29 -9.23
CA ARG A 22 6.95 -6.73 -9.31
C ARG A 22 6.09 -7.09 -10.50
N ASN A 23 5.83 -6.13 -11.40
CA ASN A 23 5.01 -6.32 -12.60
C ASN A 23 3.61 -6.84 -12.28
N LEU A 24 3.05 -6.38 -11.16
CA LEU A 24 1.72 -6.78 -10.72
C LEU A 24 0.68 -5.73 -11.13
N SER A 25 -0.43 -6.18 -11.70
CA SER A 25 -1.60 -5.32 -11.88
C SER A 25 -2.27 -5.08 -10.52
N GLN A 26 -3.12 -4.06 -10.44
CA GLN A 26 -3.91 -3.85 -9.22
C GLN A 26 -4.75 -5.07 -8.89
N GLN A 27 -5.32 -5.73 -9.90
CA GLN A 27 -6.16 -6.90 -9.69
C GLN A 27 -5.36 -8.08 -9.15
N SER A 28 -4.18 -8.37 -9.73
CA SER A 28 -3.31 -9.43 -9.24
C SER A 28 -2.85 -9.17 -7.82
N PHE A 29 -2.46 -7.93 -7.54
CA PHE A 29 -2.02 -7.53 -6.20
C PHE A 29 -3.14 -7.68 -5.17
N ALA A 30 -4.36 -7.26 -5.52
CA ALA A 30 -5.53 -7.41 -4.67
C ALA A 30 -5.80 -8.89 -4.36
N TYR A 31 -5.75 -9.73 -5.39
CA TYR A 31 -5.95 -11.17 -5.22
C TYR A 31 -4.93 -11.74 -4.24
N MET A 32 -3.63 -11.43 -4.44
CA MET A 32 -2.55 -11.92 -3.58
C MET A 32 -2.68 -11.40 -2.15
N SER A 33 -3.22 -10.19 -1.98
CA SER A 33 -3.40 -9.56 -0.67
C SER A 33 -4.70 -9.97 0.02
N ASP A 34 -5.53 -10.77 -0.63
CA ASP A 34 -6.85 -11.11 -0.12
C ASP A 34 -7.69 -9.85 0.17
N LEU A 35 -7.68 -8.93 -0.79
CA LEU A 35 -8.40 -7.66 -0.71
C LEU A 35 -9.16 -7.40 -2.01
N PRO A 36 -10.28 -6.65 -1.96
CA PRO A 36 -10.93 -6.21 -3.18
C PRO A 36 -10.01 -5.29 -4.00
N LYS A 37 -10.12 -5.36 -5.32
CA LYS A 37 -9.35 -4.46 -6.21
C LYS A 37 -9.62 -2.99 -5.87
N SER A 38 -10.87 -2.66 -5.56
CA SER A 38 -11.25 -1.30 -5.19
C SER A 38 -10.47 -0.79 -3.98
N THR A 39 -10.17 -1.67 -3.02
CA THR A 39 -9.38 -1.31 -1.84
C THR A 39 -7.96 -0.93 -2.24
N ILE A 40 -7.31 -1.74 -3.09
CA ILE A 40 -5.97 -1.43 -3.59
C ILE A 40 -5.97 -0.09 -4.32
N ALA A 41 -6.92 0.12 -5.23
CA ALA A 41 -7.02 1.37 -5.99
C ALA A 41 -7.17 2.59 -5.07
N ARG A 42 -8.00 2.47 -4.04
CA ARG A 42 -8.24 3.56 -3.09
C ARG A 42 -7.03 3.86 -2.20
N ILE A 43 -6.30 2.82 -1.80
CA ILE A 43 -5.05 3.00 -1.05
C ILE A 43 -4.05 3.78 -1.91
N GLU A 44 -3.88 3.37 -3.16
CA GLU A 44 -2.92 4.01 -4.07
C GLU A 44 -3.29 5.46 -4.36
N ARG A 45 -4.59 5.81 -4.30
CA ARG A 45 -5.06 7.19 -4.48
C ARG A 45 -5.18 7.97 -3.17
N ALA A 46 -4.80 7.36 -2.04
CA ALA A 46 -4.88 7.96 -0.71
C ALA A 46 -6.33 8.35 -0.32
N GLU A 47 -7.30 7.56 -0.75
CA GLU A 47 -8.71 7.84 -0.51
C GLU A 47 -9.27 7.19 0.74
N ILE A 48 -8.52 6.29 1.38
CA ILE A 48 -8.96 5.63 2.61
C ILE A 48 -7.85 5.59 3.64
N ASN A 49 -8.26 5.54 4.89
CA ASN A 49 -7.34 5.34 6.01
C ASN A 49 -7.06 3.83 6.13
N THR A 50 -5.84 3.44 5.78
CA THR A 50 -5.46 2.03 5.70
C THR A 50 -5.17 1.48 7.10
N SER A 51 -5.85 0.40 7.47
CA SER A 51 -5.65 -0.23 8.77
C SER A 51 -4.36 -1.04 8.81
N ILE A 52 -3.87 -1.29 10.02
CA ILE A 52 -2.70 -2.15 10.23
C ILE A 52 -2.98 -3.57 9.69
N LYS A 53 -4.18 -4.09 9.92
CA LYS A 53 -4.53 -5.43 9.40
C LYS A 53 -4.44 -5.49 7.88
N THR A 54 -4.87 -4.44 7.19
CA THR A 54 -4.77 -4.35 5.74
C THR A 54 -3.30 -4.29 5.31
N LEU A 55 -2.47 -3.51 6.01
CA LEU A 55 -1.04 -3.43 5.71
C LEU A 55 -0.35 -4.78 5.89
N ILE A 56 -0.74 -5.58 6.90
CA ILE A 56 -0.18 -6.91 7.10
C ILE A 56 -0.51 -7.82 5.90
N LYS A 57 -1.76 -7.79 5.41
CA LYS A 57 -2.13 -8.56 4.22
C LYS A 57 -1.28 -8.19 3.01
N ILE A 58 -1.05 -6.89 2.82
CA ILE A 58 -0.24 -6.38 1.72
C ILE A 58 1.22 -6.82 1.86
N ALA A 59 1.78 -6.69 3.07
CA ALA A 59 3.16 -7.10 3.34
C ALA A 59 3.35 -8.59 3.07
N ASN A 60 2.40 -9.42 3.49
CA ASN A 60 2.47 -10.86 3.24
C ASN A 60 2.44 -11.17 1.74
N ALA A 61 1.60 -10.45 0.98
CA ALA A 61 1.52 -10.64 -0.47
C ALA A 61 2.83 -10.26 -1.16
N LEU A 62 3.51 -9.22 -0.69
CA LEU A 62 4.78 -8.76 -1.25
C LEU A 62 5.98 -9.51 -0.68
N GLU A 63 5.77 -10.35 0.33
CA GLU A 63 6.82 -11.07 1.04
C GLU A 63 7.87 -10.14 1.63
N VAL A 64 7.40 -9.05 2.25
CA VAL A 64 8.26 -8.06 2.91
C VAL A 64 7.86 -7.89 4.36
N ASN A 65 8.77 -7.33 5.17
CA ASN A 65 8.43 -6.94 6.53
C ASN A 65 7.45 -5.76 6.48
N PRO A 66 6.38 -5.77 7.30
CA PRO A 66 5.41 -4.66 7.28
C PRO A 66 6.02 -3.27 7.42
N LYS A 67 7.12 -3.12 8.14
CA LYS A 67 7.79 -1.82 8.28
C LYS A 67 8.27 -1.25 6.94
N GLU A 68 8.55 -2.12 5.96
CA GLU A 68 9.01 -1.68 4.63
C GLU A 68 7.92 -0.93 3.88
N LEU A 69 6.65 -1.14 4.24
CA LEU A 69 5.54 -0.44 3.62
C LEU A 69 5.51 1.05 3.99
N LEU A 70 6.15 1.41 5.11
CA LEU A 70 6.21 2.78 5.60
C LEU A 70 7.63 3.35 5.50
N ASP A 71 8.52 2.67 4.78
CA ASP A 71 9.92 3.07 4.64
C ASP A 71 10.05 4.12 3.52
N PHE A 72 9.61 5.32 3.84
CA PHE A 72 9.70 6.48 2.95
C PHE A 72 9.79 7.74 3.81
N ASP A 73 10.35 8.81 3.24
CA ASP A 73 10.46 10.10 3.90
C ASP A 73 9.32 11.02 3.46
N ILE A 74 8.78 11.76 4.42
CA ILE A 74 7.80 12.81 4.13
C ILE A 74 8.56 14.11 3.87
N LYS A 75 8.33 14.70 2.71
CA LYS A 75 9.01 15.94 2.29
C LYS A 75 8.19 17.18 2.60
#